data_20e36bd27b24a81fa5db81ea0a9c5f81
#
_entry.id   20e36bd27b24a81fa5db81ea0a9c5f81
#
_cell.length_a   1.000
_cell.length_b   1.000
_cell.length_c   1.000
_cell.angle_alpha   90.00
_cell.angle_beta   90.00
_cell.angle_gamma   90.00
#
_symmetry.space_group_name_H-M   'P 1'
#
loop_
_entity.id
_entity.type
_entity.pdbx_description
1 polymer ?
#
loop_
_entity_poly.entity_id
_entity_poly.type
_entity_poly.pdbx_seq_one_letter_code
_entity_poly.pdbx_strand_id
1 'polypeptide(L)'
;RSVSRGLGDVYKRQIKGNVEKGDNGLLAVPSRVSEARDALQQAFEYAKVIKSKNIHAMAGVTDLSTKSLVTFIDNLKFAKELVKDSNIGLVIEPLNLNDNPGYFLTRVEQAKEICELVGSDSIKIMFDFYHVQINQGNVINRFEDNLPYIGHVQIASVKGRCEPDRGELDFSYIIPEIYKLGYKGMVGAEYKPRTTTDEGIAWMDNFK
;
A
#
# COMPACT_ATOMS: atom_id res chain seq x y z
N ARG A 1 10.53 -6.01 18.34
CA ARG A 1 11.15 -5.47 17.09
C ARG A 1 10.47 -6.14 15.93
N SER A 2 9.79 -5.39 15.05
CA SER A 2 9.03 -5.96 13.95
C SER A 2 9.96 -6.58 12.89
N VAL A 3 9.52 -7.65 12.24
CA VAL A 3 10.20 -8.31 11.10
C VAL A 3 10.49 -7.34 9.96
N SER A 4 9.78 -6.22 9.93
CA SER A 4 10.01 -5.10 9.01
C SER A 4 11.44 -4.55 9.01
N ARG A 5 12.31 -4.92 9.95
CA ARG A 5 13.71 -4.46 9.99
C ARG A 5 14.58 -4.88 8.80
N GLY A 6 14.15 -5.79 7.97
CA GLY A 6 14.92 -6.20 6.80
C GLY A 6 14.27 -5.87 5.47
N LEU A 7 12.96 -5.78 5.38
CA LEU A 7 12.27 -5.75 4.09
C LEU A 7 11.15 -4.70 3.99
N GLY A 8 10.37 -4.43 5.05
CA GLY A 8 9.20 -3.56 4.97
C GLY A 8 9.51 -2.06 5.13
N ASP A 9 10.26 -1.67 6.15
CA ASP A 9 10.47 -0.25 6.50
C ASP A 9 11.43 0.47 5.55
N VAL A 10 12.27 -0.27 4.83
CA VAL A 10 13.19 0.30 3.84
C VAL A 10 12.48 0.67 2.54
N TYR A 11 11.30 0.11 2.29
CA TYR A 11 10.61 0.27 1.00
C TYR A 11 9.45 1.25 1.02
N LYS A 12 8.89 1.59 2.19
CA LYS A 12 7.78 2.56 2.26
C LYS A 12 7.77 3.40 3.54
N ARG A 13 7.33 4.65 3.41
CA ARG A 13 6.91 5.51 4.52
C ARG A 13 5.40 5.76 4.41
N GLN A 14 4.65 5.54 5.49
CA GLN A 14 3.20 5.76 5.51
C GLN A 14 2.86 7.18 6.00
N ILE A 15 1.87 7.80 5.37
CA ILE A 15 1.34 9.12 5.75
C ILE A 15 -0.02 8.88 6.42
N LYS A 16 0.01 8.56 7.71
CA LYS A 16 -1.20 8.21 8.47
C LYS A 16 -1.97 9.39 9.04
N GLY A 17 -1.34 10.55 9.23
CA GLY A 17 -1.88 11.62 10.04
C GLY A 17 -1.71 11.36 11.54
N ASN A 18 -2.59 11.93 12.37
CA ASN A 18 -2.59 11.72 13.83
C ASN A 18 -3.35 10.45 14.20
N VAL A 19 -2.61 9.35 14.38
CA VAL A 19 -3.19 8.03 14.70
C VAL A 19 -3.95 8.02 16.04
N GLU A 20 -3.52 8.82 17.01
CA GLU A 20 -4.21 8.93 18.31
C GLU A 20 -5.61 9.57 18.16
N LYS A 21 -5.81 10.38 17.12
CA LYS A 21 -7.12 10.94 16.75
C LYS A 21 -7.91 10.05 15.79
N GLY A 22 -7.42 8.85 15.51
CA GLY A 22 -8.10 7.90 14.62
C GLY A 22 -7.82 8.13 13.13
N ASP A 23 -6.82 8.94 12.77
CA ASP A 23 -6.47 9.13 11.37
C ASP A 23 -5.88 7.85 10.76
N ASN A 24 -6.29 7.56 9.53
CA ASN A 24 -5.74 6.51 8.69
C ASN A 24 -5.47 7.05 7.29
N GLY A 25 -4.71 8.14 7.21
CA GLY A 25 -4.46 8.90 6.00
C GLY A 25 -5.27 10.19 5.93
N LEU A 26 -4.84 11.12 5.06
CA LEU A 26 -5.41 12.47 4.97
C LEU A 26 -5.65 12.93 3.53
N LEU A 27 -5.11 12.23 2.55
CA LEU A 27 -4.96 12.80 1.21
C LEU A 27 -6.29 12.99 0.46
N ALA A 28 -7.33 12.24 0.82
CA ALA A 28 -8.66 12.39 0.24
C ALA A 28 -9.61 13.23 1.11
N VAL A 29 -9.13 13.84 2.23
CA VAL A 29 -9.97 14.58 3.18
C VAL A 29 -10.02 16.06 2.81
N PRO A 30 -11.14 16.60 2.27
CA PRO A 30 -11.19 17.96 1.70
C PRO A 30 -10.95 19.08 2.71
N SER A 31 -11.25 18.86 3.98
CA SER A 31 -11.07 19.85 5.05
C SER A 31 -9.63 19.92 5.59
N ARG A 32 -8.73 19.03 5.15
CA ARG A 32 -7.39 18.86 5.73
C ARG A 32 -6.26 18.91 4.68
N VAL A 33 -6.47 19.62 3.56
CA VAL A 33 -5.51 19.68 2.44
C VAL A 33 -4.14 20.20 2.86
N SER A 34 -4.08 21.29 3.65
CA SER A 34 -2.79 21.84 4.12
C SER A 34 -2.02 20.81 4.94
N GLU A 35 -2.68 20.20 5.92
CA GLU A 35 -2.09 19.17 6.79
C GLU A 35 -1.62 17.94 6.00
N ALA A 36 -2.39 17.52 5.00
CA ALA A 36 -2.01 16.43 4.11
C ALA A 36 -0.73 16.74 3.33
N ARG A 37 -0.59 17.97 2.82
CA ARG A 37 0.61 18.41 2.07
C ARG A 37 1.82 18.58 2.97
N ASP A 38 1.65 19.10 4.17
CA ASP A 38 2.73 19.19 5.17
C ASP A 38 3.24 17.78 5.54
N ALA A 39 2.32 16.83 5.74
CA ALA A 39 2.67 15.44 6.01
C ALA A 39 3.39 14.75 4.83
N LEU A 40 2.99 15.05 3.58
CA LEU A 40 3.69 14.60 2.38
C LEU A 40 5.13 15.12 2.34
N GLN A 41 5.32 16.40 2.59
CA GLN A 41 6.63 17.04 2.58
C GLN A 41 7.54 16.46 3.67
N GLN A 42 7.01 16.30 4.88
CA GLN A 42 7.75 15.65 5.97
C GLN A 42 8.12 14.20 5.63
N ALA A 43 7.18 13.43 5.05
CA ALA A 43 7.44 12.05 4.66
C ALA A 43 8.51 11.95 3.57
N PHE A 44 8.52 12.89 2.61
CA PHE A 44 9.53 12.97 1.57
C PHE A 44 10.93 13.24 2.14
N GLU A 45 11.05 14.25 3.01
CA GLU A 45 12.34 14.55 3.68
C GLU A 45 12.84 13.34 4.47
N TYR A 46 11.97 12.68 5.22
CA TYR A 46 12.33 11.48 5.96
C TYR A 46 12.74 10.32 5.04
N ALA A 47 11.99 10.10 3.94
CA ALA A 47 12.27 9.05 2.97
C ALA A 47 13.66 9.21 2.32
N LYS A 48 14.12 10.44 2.08
CA LYS A 48 15.47 10.72 1.59
C LYS A 48 16.53 10.26 2.58
N VAL A 49 16.34 10.54 3.88
CA VAL A 49 17.29 10.18 4.94
C VAL A 49 17.42 8.67 5.09
N ILE A 50 16.30 7.95 5.12
CA ILE A 50 16.30 6.49 5.28
C ILE A 50 16.47 5.73 3.96
N LYS A 51 16.59 6.45 2.84
CA LYS A 51 16.69 5.89 1.48
C LYS A 51 15.51 4.97 1.13
N SER A 52 14.31 5.33 1.56
CA SER A 52 13.10 4.60 1.19
C SER A 52 12.86 4.65 -0.30
N LYS A 53 12.40 3.53 -0.87
CA LYS A 53 12.04 3.47 -2.29
C LYS A 53 10.67 4.03 -2.59
N ASN A 54 9.75 3.96 -1.63
CA ASN A 54 8.37 4.39 -1.82
C ASN A 54 7.84 5.15 -0.60
N ILE A 55 6.91 6.07 -0.88
CA ILE A 55 6.05 6.69 0.13
C ILE A 55 4.64 6.18 -0.10
N HIS A 56 4.01 5.63 0.94
CA HIS A 56 2.60 5.23 0.90
C HIS A 56 1.72 6.46 1.14
N ALA A 57 1.06 6.92 0.08
CA ALA A 57 0.17 8.07 0.06
C ALA A 57 -1.25 7.63 0.46
N MET A 58 -1.52 7.60 1.77
CA MET A 58 -2.77 7.09 2.32
C MET A 58 -3.93 8.05 2.11
N ALA A 59 -5.03 7.54 1.51
CA ALA A 59 -6.21 8.32 1.16
C ALA A 59 -6.92 8.90 2.40
N GLY A 60 -7.18 8.06 3.39
CA GLY A 60 -7.89 8.46 4.61
C GLY A 60 -9.36 8.03 4.63
N VAL A 61 -9.99 8.29 5.77
CA VAL A 61 -11.42 8.05 5.99
C VAL A 61 -12.19 9.32 5.61
N THR A 62 -13.06 9.23 4.61
CA THR A 62 -13.91 10.32 4.13
C THR A 62 -15.08 9.76 3.31
N ASP A 63 -16.00 10.63 2.91
CA ASP A 63 -17.09 10.25 2.00
C ASP A 63 -16.56 9.90 0.58
N LEU A 64 -17.38 9.23 -0.21
CA LEU A 64 -17.09 8.89 -1.61
C LEU A 64 -17.52 10.00 -2.57
N SER A 65 -17.50 11.26 -2.14
CA SER A 65 -17.89 12.40 -2.95
C SER A 65 -16.87 12.71 -4.05
N THR A 66 -17.33 13.38 -5.09
CA THR A 66 -16.46 13.94 -6.13
C THR A 66 -15.42 14.91 -5.52
N LYS A 67 -15.80 15.63 -4.46
CA LYS A 67 -14.88 16.54 -3.77
C LYS A 67 -13.71 15.79 -3.14
N SER A 68 -13.97 14.65 -2.48
CA SER A 68 -12.93 13.79 -1.91
C SER A 68 -12.02 13.21 -3.00
N LEU A 69 -12.58 12.77 -4.13
CA LEU A 69 -11.80 12.28 -5.27
C LEU A 69 -10.89 13.38 -5.85
N VAL A 70 -11.42 14.56 -6.12
CA VAL A 70 -10.63 15.69 -6.64
C VAL A 70 -9.54 16.07 -5.65
N THR A 71 -9.85 16.12 -4.35
CA THR A 71 -8.86 16.40 -3.29
C THR A 71 -7.73 15.37 -3.30
N PHE A 72 -8.06 14.09 -3.44
CA PHE A 72 -7.04 13.03 -3.49
C PHE A 72 -6.13 13.17 -4.71
N ILE A 73 -6.71 13.36 -5.88
CA ILE A 73 -5.97 13.57 -7.14
C ILE A 73 -5.05 14.80 -7.04
N ASP A 74 -5.53 15.92 -6.51
CA ASP A 74 -4.73 17.15 -6.40
C ASP A 74 -3.58 17.00 -5.40
N ASN A 75 -3.79 16.31 -4.29
CA ASN A 75 -2.72 15.98 -3.34
C ASN A 75 -1.71 14.99 -3.92
N LEU A 76 -2.13 14.03 -4.74
CA LEU A 76 -1.22 13.13 -5.45
C LEU A 76 -0.42 13.86 -6.54
N LYS A 77 -1.02 14.81 -7.25
CA LYS A 77 -0.29 15.68 -8.19
C LYS A 77 0.75 16.56 -7.47
N PHE A 78 0.41 17.08 -6.30
CA PHE A 78 1.38 17.77 -5.44
C PHE A 78 2.53 16.85 -5.02
N ALA A 79 2.22 15.63 -4.56
CA ALA A 79 3.22 14.63 -4.18
C ALA A 79 4.13 14.22 -5.36
N LYS A 80 3.57 14.09 -6.57
CA LYS A 80 4.32 13.84 -7.80
C LYS A 80 5.39 14.90 -8.03
N GLU A 81 5.05 16.18 -7.87
CA GLU A 81 6.03 17.27 -8.01
C GLU A 81 7.12 17.23 -6.95
N LEU A 82 6.81 16.79 -5.72
CA LEU A 82 7.81 16.61 -4.67
C LEU A 82 8.86 15.55 -5.01
N VAL A 83 8.43 14.45 -5.65
CA VAL A 83 9.32 13.30 -5.90
C VAL A 83 9.96 13.28 -7.28
N LYS A 84 9.61 14.20 -8.19
CA LYS A 84 9.96 14.16 -9.62
C LYS A 84 11.46 14.06 -9.91
N ASP A 85 12.30 14.70 -9.10
CA ASP A 85 13.74 14.71 -9.25
C ASP A 85 14.45 13.74 -8.29
N SER A 86 13.71 12.72 -7.81
CA SER A 86 14.21 11.71 -6.89
C SER A 86 13.95 10.29 -7.40
N ASN A 87 14.60 9.32 -6.76
CA ASN A 87 14.33 7.89 -7.00
C ASN A 87 13.26 7.32 -6.04
N ILE A 88 12.40 8.19 -5.49
CA ILE A 88 11.34 7.80 -4.56
C ILE A 88 10.03 7.74 -5.34
N GLY A 89 9.38 6.57 -5.33
CA GLY A 89 8.04 6.36 -5.88
C GLY A 89 6.95 6.70 -4.87
N LEU A 90 5.75 6.86 -5.37
CA LEU A 90 4.53 6.97 -4.56
C LEU A 90 3.69 5.70 -4.76
N VAL A 91 3.13 5.16 -3.70
CA VAL A 91 2.19 4.05 -3.78
C VAL A 91 0.88 4.41 -3.06
N ILE A 92 -0.23 4.01 -3.67
CA ILE A 92 -1.58 4.09 -3.10
C ILE A 92 -2.12 2.69 -2.90
N GLU A 93 -2.84 2.46 -1.82
CA GLU A 93 -3.26 1.12 -1.41
C GLU A 93 -4.77 1.03 -1.20
N PRO A 94 -5.45 0.12 -1.91
CA PRO A 94 -6.83 -0.25 -1.60
C PRO A 94 -6.88 -1.03 -0.29
N LEU A 95 -7.53 -0.48 0.74
CA LEU A 95 -7.69 -1.14 2.04
C LEU A 95 -9.06 -1.81 2.17
N ASN A 96 -9.14 -2.94 2.87
CA ASN A 96 -10.40 -3.61 3.13
C ASN A 96 -11.24 -2.86 4.17
N LEU A 97 -12.56 -2.87 3.96
CA LEU A 97 -13.52 -2.15 4.80
C LEU A 97 -13.80 -2.83 6.14
N ASN A 98 -13.45 -4.12 6.32
CA ASN A 98 -13.62 -4.79 7.60
C ASN A 98 -12.64 -4.21 8.64
N ASP A 99 -11.39 -3.98 8.23
CA ASP A 99 -10.35 -3.42 9.11
C ASP A 99 -10.33 -1.88 9.09
N ASN A 100 -10.81 -1.27 8.00
CA ASN A 100 -10.72 0.15 7.75
C ASN A 100 -12.10 0.73 7.33
N PRO A 101 -13.10 0.75 8.22
CA PRO A 101 -14.42 1.27 7.88
C PRO A 101 -14.36 2.72 7.38
N GLY A 102 -15.04 3.00 6.26
CA GLY A 102 -15.09 4.34 5.68
C GLY A 102 -13.82 4.80 4.95
N TYR A 103 -12.82 3.93 4.77
CA TYR A 103 -11.65 4.27 4.00
C TYR A 103 -12.00 4.58 2.54
N PHE A 104 -11.42 5.64 1.99
CA PHE A 104 -11.79 6.16 0.67
C PHE A 104 -11.42 5.22 -0.48
N LEU A 105 -10.20 4.68 -0.46
CA LEU A 105 -9.66 3.84 -1.53
C LEU A 105 -9.79 2.36 -1.17
N THR A 106 -10.68 1.63 -1.83
CA THR A 106 -11.01 0.25 -1.42
C THR A 106 -10.89 -0.80 -2.53
N ARG A 107 -10.74 -0.37 -3.80
CA ARG A 107 -10.72 -1.28 -4.94
C ARG A 107 -9.51 -1.05 -5.83
N VAL A 108 -8.98 -2.13 -6.40
CA VAL A 108 -7.81 -2.08 -7.30
C VAL A 108 -8.12 -1.25 -8.55
N GLU A 109 -9.32 -1.41 -9.12
CA GLU A 109 -9.74 -0.67 -10.31
C GLU A 109 -9.84 0.84 -10.01
N GLN A 110 -10.35 1.22 -8.84
CA GLN A 110 -10.37 2.61 -8.40
C GLN A 110 -8.95 3.19 -8.28
N ALA A 111 -8.02 2.41 -7.74
CA ALA A 111 -6.61 2.83 -7.66
C ALA A 111 -5.99 3.03 -9.05
N LYS A 112 -6.29 2.12 -9.99
CA LYS A 112 -5.85 2.24 -11.39
C LYS A 112 -6.36 3.54 -12.03
N GLU A 113 -7.67 3.80 -11.94
CA GLU A 113 -8.29 5.03 -12.47
C GLU A 113 -7.62 6.29 -11.88
N ILE A 114 -7.32 6.29 -10.59
CA ILE A 114 -6.62 7.41 -9.94
C ILE A 114 -5.20 7.56 -10.49
N CYS A 115 -4.44 6.48 -10.67
CA CYS A 115 -3.12 6.52 -11.29
C CYS A 115 -3.19 7.13 -12.71
N GLU A 116 -4.18 6.75 -13.51
CA GLU A 116 -4.40 7.28 -14.86
C GLU A 116 -4.75 8.78 -14.84
N LEU A 117 -5.63 9.21 -13.94
CA LEU A 117 -6.02 10.62 -13.77
C LEU A 117 -4.88 11.53 -13.28
N VAL A 118 -3.98 11.00 -12.48
CA VAL A 118 -2.76 11.72 -12.04
C VAL A 118 -1.72 11.76 -13.15
N GLY A 119 -1.71 10.76 -14.04
CA GLY A 119 -0.86 10.72 -15.22
C GLY A 119 0.62 10.68 -14.88
N SER A 120 1.05 9.74 -14.05
CA SER A 120 2.46 9.66 -13.64
C SER A 120 2.92 8.22 -13.44
N ASP A 121 4.10 7.92 -13.98
CA ASP A 121 4.80 6.67 -13.69
C ASP A 121 5.36 6.63 -12.25
N SER A 122 5.44 7.77 -11.59
CA SER A 122 5.88 7.87 -10.19
C SER A 122 4.83 7.42 -9.18
N ILE A 123 3.57 7.20 -9.61
CA ILE A 123 2.48 6.75 -8.74
C ILE A 123 2.03 5.37 -9.18
N LYS A 124 2.10 4.40 -8.29
CA LYS A 124 1.75 3.01 -8.54
C LYS A 124 0.82 2.49 -7.44
N ILE A 125 0.27 1.32 -7.69
CA ILE A 125 -0.57 0.60 -6.72
C ILE A 125 0.34 -0.23 -5.80
N MET A 126 0.10 -0.15 -4.51
CA MET A 126 0.52 -1.18 -3.56
C MET A 126 -0.56 -2.24 -3.52
N PHE A 127 -0.25 -3.41 -4.04
CA PHE A 127 -1.16 -4.53 -4.13
C PHE A 127 -0.95 -5.45 -2.92
N ASP A 128 -1.76 -5.28 -1.87
CA ASP A 128 -1.77 -6.18 -0.72
C ASP A 128 -2.81 -7.28 -0.94
N PHE A 129 -2.33 -8.51 -1.13
CA PHE A 129 -3.18 -9.68 -1.34
C PHE A 129 -4.19 -9.90 -0.21
N TYR A 130 -3.83 -9.54 1.03
CA TYR A 130 -4.74 -9.60 2.17
C TYR A 130 -5.96 -8.70 1.97
N HIS A 131 -5.74 -7.42 1.66
CA HIS A 131 -6.83 -6.47 1.47
C HIS A 131 -7.66 -6.79 0.23
N VAL A 132 -7.02 -7.17 -0.87
CA VAL A 132 -7.71 -7.49 -2.12
C VAL A 132 -8.57 -8.74 -1.97
N GLN A 133 -8.08 -9.78 -1.28
CA GLN A 133 -8.87 -11.00 -1.05
C GLN A 133 -10.15 -10.70 -0.27
N ILE A 134 -10.07 -9.91 0.80
CA ILE A 134 -11.24 -9.58 1.63
C ILE A 134 -12.28 -8.75 0.87
N ASN A 135 -11.83 -7.76 0.10
CA ASN A 135 -12.77 -6.86 -0.58
C ASN A 135 -13.31 -7.40 -1.90
N GLN A 136 -12.51 -8.15 -2.65
CA GLN A 136 -12.80 -8.39 -4.06
C GLN A 136 -12.61 -9.85 -4.51
N GLY A 137 -11.66 -10.58 -3.92
CA GLY A 137 -11.26 -11.90 -4.39
C GLY A 137 -10.66 -11.89 -5.81
N ASN A 138 -10.57 -13.07 -6.44
CA ASN A 138 -10.02 -13.24 -7.80
C ASN A 138 -8.62 -12.60 -7.97
N VAL A 139 -7.78 -12.80 -6.95
CA VAL A 139 -6.57 -11.98 -6.73
C VAL A 139 -5.53 -12.10 -7.85
N ILE A 140 -5.36 -13.28 -8.47
CA ILE A 140 -4.37 -13.48 -9.53
C ILE A 140 -4.79 -12.75 -10.81
N ASN A 141 -6.04 -12.90 -11.26
CA ASN A 141 -6.51 -12.20 -12.45
C ASN A 141 -6.48 -10.68 -12.24
N ARG A 142 -6.88 -10.19 -11.05
CA ARG A 142 -6.77 -8.76 -10.73
C ARG A 142 -5.34 -8.27 -10.72
N PHE A 143 -4.41 -9.09 -10.25
CA PHE A 143 -2.99 -8.77 -10.29
C PHE A 143 -2.49 -8.65 -11.73
N GLU A 144 -2.80 -9.65 -12.58
CA GLU A 144 -2.42 -9.67 -13.99
C GLU A 144 -2.97 -8.46 -14.75
N ASP A 145 -4.29 -8.20 -14.62
CA ASP A 145 -4.98 -7.08 -15.28
C ASP A 145 -4.43 -5.70 -14.90
N ASN A 146 -3.80 -5.60 -13.73
CA ASN A 146 -3.30 -4.33 -13.21
C ASN A 146 -1.77 -4.28 -13.08
N LEU A 147 -1.05 -5.30 -13.53
CA LEU A 147 0.40 -5.43 -13.39
C LEU A 147 1.21 -4.17 -13.81
N PRO A 148 0.87 -3.46 -14.91
CA PRO A 148 1.60 -2.24 -15.30
C PRO A 148 1.50 -1.10 -14.27
N TYR A 149 0.48 -1.13 -13.41
CA TYR A 149 0.25 -0.12 -12.37
C TYR A 149 0.79 -0.53 -11.00
N ILE A 150 1.20 -1.80 -10.81
CA ILE A 150 1.66 -2.31 -9.51
C ILE A 150 3.11 -1.90 -9.27
N GLY A 151 3.37 -1.17 -8.19
CA GLY A 151 4.71 -0.73 -7.76
C GLY A 151 5.24 -1.47 -6.55
N HIS A 152 4.37 -2.09 -5.76
CA HIS A 152 4.75 -2.88 -4.59
C HIS A 152 3.70 -3.95 -4.29
N VAL A 153 4.15 -5.09 -3.77
CA VAL A 153 3.28 -6.21 -3.37
C VAL A 153 3.42 -6.47 -1.89
N GLN A 154 2.29 -6.72 -1.23
CA GLN A 154 2.27 -7.17 0.16
C GLN A 154 1.44 -8.44 0.34
N ILE A 155 1.80 -9.21 1.36
CA ILE A 155 1.16 -10.46 1.72
C ILE A 155 0.92 -10.58 3.23
N ALA A 156 -0.20 -11.16 3.59
CA ALA A 156 -0.51 -11.67 4.92
C ALA A 156 -1.60 -12.74 4.80
N SER A 157 -1.76 -13.59 5.81
CA SER A 157 -2.83 -14.59 5.80
C SER A 157 -4.21 -13.95 5.91
N VAL A 158 -5.16 -14.46 5.16
CA VAL A 158 -6.60 -14.28 5.35
C VAL A 158 -7.13 -15.59 5.94
N LYS A 159 -7.76 -15.59 7.05
CA LYS A 159 -8.23 -14.60 7.98
C LYS A 159 -7.14 -14.27 9.03
N GLY A 160 -7.20 -13.07 9.63
CA GLY A 160 -6.43 -12.73 10.84
C GLY A 160 -5.18 -11.89 10.62
N ARG A 161 -4.76 -11.69 9.35
CA ARG A 161 -3.57 -10.91 9.00
C ARG A 161 -2.30 -11.36 9.74
N CYS A 162 -2.13 -12.69 9.85
CA CYS A 162 -0.97 -13.31 10.48
C CYS A 162 0.07 -13.75 9.43
N GLU A 163 1.01 -14.64 9.83
CA GLU A 163 2.01 -15.22 8.94
C GLU A 163 1.37 -15.82 7.68
N PRO A 164 1.95 -15.59 6.48
CA PRO A 164 1.37 -16.04 5.21
C PRO A 164 1.67 -17.51 4.87
N ASP A 165 1.70 -18.36 5.88
CA ASP A 165 1.98 -19.80 5.78
C ASP A 165 0.72 -20.66 5.66
N ARG A 166 -0.43 -20.10 6.03
CA ARG A 166 -1.75 -20.76 5.99
C ARG A 166 -2.86 -19.72 5.98
N GLY A 167 -4.01 -20.07 5.43
CA GLY A 167 -5.17 -19.19 5.33
C GLY A 167 -5.93 -19.44 4.03
N GLU A 168 -6.71 -18.46 3.59
CA GLU A 168 -7.49 -18.56 2.35
C GLU A 168 -6.64 -18.46 1.08
N LEU A 169 -5.42 -17.93 1.17
CA LEU A 169 -4.50 -17.73 0.06
C LEU A 169 -3.32 -18.70 0.17
N ASP A 170 -3.02 -19.39 -0.92
CA ASP A 170 -1.83 -20.23 -1.05
C ASP A 170 -0.68 -19.41 -1.64
N PHE A 171 0.19 -18.88 -0.78
CA PHE A 171 1.33 -18.10 -1.24
C PHE A 171 2.45 -18.93 -1.85
N SER A 172 2.46 -20.24 -1.65
CA SER A 172 3.37 -21.15 -2.36
C SER A 172 3.05 -21.23 -3.86
N TYR A 173 1.79 -21.00 -4.22
CA TYR A 173 1.33 -20.84 -5.60
C TYR A 173 1.43 -19.37 -6.07
N ILE A 174 0.93 -18.43 -5.27
CA ILE A 174 0.78 -17.02 -5.67
C ILE A 174 2.14 -16.37 -5.99
N ILE A 175 3.16 -16.56 -5.13
CA ILE A 175 4.45 -15.89 -5.30
C ILE A 175 5.16 -16.31 -6.60
N PRO A 176 5.31 -17.61 -6.90
CA PRO A 176 5.86 -18.01 -8.21
C PRO A 176 5.03 -17.49 -9.38
N GLU A 177 3.71 -17.50 -9.28
CA GLU A 177 2.83 -17.08 -10.38
C GLU A 177 2.95 -15.60 -10.70
N ILE A 178 3.01 -14.70 -9.69
CA ILE A 178 3.19 -13.27 -9.97
C ILE A 178 4.54 -12.95 -10.63
N TYR A 179 5.60 -13.67 -10.28
CA TYR A 179 6.90 -13.52 -10.97
C TYR A 179 6.86 -14.05 -12.41
N LYS A 180 6.15 -15.16 -12.65
CA LYS A 180 5.93 -15.71 -14.00
C LYS A 180 5.10 -14.73 -14.86
N LEU A 181 4.13 -14.03 -14.30
CA LEU A 181 3.36 -12.97 -14.95
C LEU A 181 4.22 -11.72 -15.27
N GLY A 182 5.42 -11.61 -14.73
CA GLY A 182 6.38 -10.55 -15.05
C GLY A 182 6.61 -9.52 -13.95
N TYR A 183 6.09 -9.73 -12.74
CA TYR A 183 6.45 -8.87 -11.60
C TYR A 183 7.93 -8.97 -11.28
N LYS A 184 8.60 -7.84 -11.06
CA LYS A 184 10.05 -7.78 -10.81
C LYS A 184 10.41 -7.14 -9.48
N GLY A 185 9.40 -6.72 -8.72
CA GLY A 185 9.59 -6.07 -7.43
C GLY A 185 9.76 -7.05 -6.28
N MET A 186 9.94 -6.50 -5.09
CA MET A 186 9.99 -7.28 -3.85
C MET A 186 8.57 -7.54 -3.34
N VAL A 187 8.39 -8.68 -2.65
CA VAL A 187 7.18 -9.01 -1.92
C VAL A 187 7.42 -8.74 -0.44
N GLY A 188 6.66 -7.81 0.14
CA GLY A 188 6.70 -7.49 1.56
C GLY A 188 5.68 -8.30 2.36
N ALA A 189 6.06 -8.79 3.52
CA ALA A 189 5.13 -9.42 4.45
C ALA A 189 4.72 -8.41 5.53
N GLU A 190 3.44 -7.99 5.52
CA GLU A 190 2.88 -7.07 6.50
C GLU A 190 1.80 -7.75 7.33
N TYR A 191 2.20 -8.37 8.43
CA TYR A 191 1.32 -9.19 9.26
C TYR A 191 1.54 -8.98 10.76
N LYS A 192 0.59 -9.49 11.55
CA LYS A 192 0.68 -9.57 13.01
C LYS A 192 1.15 -10.97 13.38
N PRO A 193 2.36 -11.13 13.97
CA PRO A 193 2.82 -12.45 14.40
C PRO A 193 1.83 -13.11 15.37
N ARG A 194 1.58 -14.42 15.18
CA ARG A 194 0.73 -15.19 16.10
C ARG A 194 1.32 -15.29 17.49
N THR A 195 2.66 -15.29 17.57
CA THR A 195 3.44 -15.32 18.82
C THR A 195 4.48 -14.19 18.78
N THR A 196 5.73 -14.52 18.60
CA THR A 196 6.81 -13.54 18.41
C THR A 196 7.22 -13.47 16.95
N THR A 197 7.87 -12.37 16.59
CA THR A 197 8.40 -12.19 15.23
C THR A 197 9.43 -13.27 14.89
N ASP A 198 10.31 -13.59 15.84
CA ASP A 198 11.43 -14.53 15.63
C ASP A 198 10.90 -15.96 15.41
N GLU A 199 9.86 -16.36 16.12
CA GLU A 199 9.20 -17.66 15.93
C GLU A 199 8.37 -17.68 14.63
N GLY A 200 7.69 -16.56 14.33
CA GLY A 200 6.81 -16.46 13.16
C GLY A 200 7.54 -16.39 11.83
N ILE A 201 8.84 -16.11 11.78
CA ILE A 201 9.57 -15.91 10.51
C ILE A 201 9.91 -17.20 9.76
N ALA A 202 9.79 -18.35 10.42
CA ALA A 202 10.16 -19.66 9.84
C ALA A 202 9.43 -20.00 8.53
N TRP A 203 8.24 -19.42 8.27
CA TRP A 203 7.53 -19.59 7.01
C TRP A 203 8.35 -19.16 5.78
N MET A 204 9.30 -18.23 5.95
CA MET A 204 10.15 -17.74 4.86
C MET A 204 11.07 -18.83 4.29
N ASP A 205 11.36 -19.89 5.05
CA ASP A 205 12.19 -21.00 4.59
C ASP A 205 11.56 -21.75 3.41
N ASN A 206 10.25 -21.67 3.25
CA ASN A 206 9.51 -22.27 2.13
C ASN A 206 9.73 -21.50 0.80
N PHE A 207 10.38 -20.33 0.83
CA PHE A 207 10.58 -19.44 -0.34
C PHE A 207 12.06 -19.15 -0.62
N LYS A 208 12.97 -19.96 -0.09
CA LYS A 208 14.40 -19.90 -0.35
C LYS A 208 14.80 -20.64 -1.62
#